data_603b28d7164c4f12f7f53539d9e50c8f
#
_entry.id   603b28d7164c4f12f7f53539d9e50c8f
#
_cell.length_a   1.000
_cell.length_b   1.000
_cell.length_c   1.000
_cell.angle_alpha   90.00
_cell.angle_beta   90.00
_cell.angle_gamma   90.00
#
_symmetry.space_group_name_H-M   'P 1'
#
loop_
_entity.id
_entity.type
_entity.pdbx_description
1 polymer ?
#
loop_
_entity_poly.entity_id
_entity_poly.type
_entity_poly.pdbx_seq_one_letter_code
_entity_poly.pdbx_strand_id
1 'polypeptide(L)' 'MAAKKDRVLWADDEIDLLKPHILFLQDKGYEVIPVISGQDAIECCKEESFDIIFLDENMPG' A
#
# COMPACT_ATOMS: atom_id res chain seq x y z
N MET A 1 -12.61 -22.80 0.94
CA MET A 1 -12.54 -21.76 -0.08
C MET A 1 -11.88 -20.52 0.50
N ALA A 2 -10.86 -20.04 -0.14
CA ALA A 2 -10.14 -18.87 0.36
C ALA A 2 -10.86 -17.59 -0.03
N ALA A 3 -11.07 -16.70 0.93
CA ALA A 3 -11.61 -15.40 0.64
C ALA A 3 -10.55 -14.55 -0.06
N LYS A 4 -10.97 -13.77 -1.04
CA LYS A 4 -10.06 -12.83 -1.69
C LYS A 4 -9.66 -11.76 -0.68
N LYS A 5 -8.37 -11.52 -0.55
CA LYS A 5 -7.88 -10.44 0.30
C LYS A 5 -8.02 -9.12 -0.43
N ASP A 6 -8.44 -8.10 0.29
CA ASP A 6 -8.42 -6.75 -0.25
C ASP A 6 -6.96 -6.31 -0.38
N ARG A 7 -6.65 -5.69 -1.49
CA ARG A 7 -5.28 -5.26 -1.77
C ARG A 7 -5.17 -3.76 -1.54
N VAL A 8 -4.19 -3.38 -0.75
CA VAL A 8 -3.95 -1.99 -0.37
C VAL A 8 -2.58 -1.56 -0.87
N LEU A 9 -2.54 -0.51 -1.65
CA LEU A 9 -1.29 0.12 -2.06
C LEU A 9 -1.09 1.33 -1.15
N TRP A 10 0.02 1.36 -0.44
CA TRP A 10 0.32 2.43 0.49
C TRP A 10 1.61 3.12 0.07
N ALA A 11 1.49 4.37 -0.39
CA ALA A 11 2.63 5.17 -0.85
C ALA A 11 2.97 6.23 0.18
N ASP A 12 4.17 6.17 0.73
CA ASP A 12 4.62 7.09 1.77
C ASP A 12 6.15 7.07 1.77
N ASP A 13 6.79 8.24 1.82
CA ASP A 13 8.24 8.31 1.83
C ASP A 13 8.84 7.89 3.17
N GLU A 14 8.02 7.79 4.22
CA GLU A 14 8.44 7.33 5.53
C GLU A 14 7.81 5.98 5.87
N ILE A 15 7.80 5.08 4.90
CA ILE A 15 7.12 3.80 5.04
C ILE A 15 7.65 2.98 6.24
N ASP A 16 8.93 3.16 6.60
CA ASP A 16 9.49 2.46 7.74
C ASP A 16 8.82 2.83 9.04
N LEU A 17 8.33 4.06 9.16
CA LEU A 17 7.62 4.50 10.35
C LEU A 17 6.20 3.95 10.40
N LEU A 18 5.72 3.42 9.28
CA LEU A 18 4.36 2.90 9.17
C LEU A 18 4.29 1.40 9.29
N LYS A 19 5.41 0.73 9.52
CA LYS A 19 5.43 -0.73 9.63
C LYS A 19 4.42 -1.29 10.62
N PRO A 20 4.25 -0.72 11.82
CA PRO A 20 3.22 -1.21 12.74
C PRO A 20 1.81 -1.13 12.16
N HIS A 21 1.51 -0.07 11.43
CA HIS A 21 0.21 0.08 10.79
C HIS A 21 0.01 -0.94 9.67
N ILE A 22 1.06 -1.18 8.90
CA ILE A 22 1.02 -2.15 7.81
C ILE A 22 0.80 -3.54 8.39
N LEU A 23 1.54 -3.89 9.44
CA LEU A 23 1.38 -5.19 10.09
C LEU A 23 -0.02 -5.36 10.65
N PHE A 24 -0.59 -4.30 11.21
CA PHE A 24 -1.94 -4.34 11.73
C PHE A 24 -2.95 -4.67 10.63
N LEU A 25 -2.81 -4.02 9.48
CA LEU A 25 -3.71 -4.28 8.35
C LEU A 25 -3.54 -5.69 7.81
N GLN A 26 -2.30 -6.16 7.72
CA GLN A 26 -2.03 -7.52 7.28
C GLN A 26 -2.65 -8.55 8.23
N ASP A 27 -2.60 -8.26 9.51
CA ASP A 27 -3.22 -9.12 10.52
C ASP A 27 -4.74 -9.18 10.37
N LYS A 28 -5.34 -8.11 9.86
CA LYS A 28 -6.78 -8.05 9.61
C LYS A 28 -7.17 -8.72 8.30
N GLY A 29 -6.22 -9.21 7.53
CA GLY A 29 -6.49 -9.92 6.29
C GLY A 29 -6.31 -9.10 5.02
N TYR A 30 -5.74 -7.90 5.13
CA TYR A 30 -5.43 -7.10 3.95
C TYR A 30 -4.06 -7.46 3.40
N GLU A 31 -3.92 -7.38 2.09
CA GLU A 31 -2.62 -7.51 1.47
C GLU A 31 -2.11 -6.09 1.21
N VAL A 32 -1.07 -5.69 1.92
CA VAL A 32 -0.53 -4.33 1.84
C VAL A 32 0.75 -4.32 1.03
N ILE A 33 0.80 -3.47 0.02
CA ILE A 33 1.96 -3.29 -0.83
C ILE A 33 2.53 -1.90 -0.54
N PRO A 34 3.62 -1.81 0.22
CA PRO A 34 4.21 -0.50 0.52
C PRO A 34 5.12 -0.03 -0.61
N VAL A 35 5.00 1.25 -0.97
CA VAL A 35 5.90 1.88 -1.93
C VAL A 35 6.33 3.22 -1.36
N ILE A 36 7.46 3.73 -1.81
CA ILE A 36 8.07 4.91 -1.20
C ILE A 36 7.88 6.19 -1.99
N SER A 37 7.25 6.12 -3.14
CA SER A 37 7.03 7.32 -3.95
C SER A 37 5.75 7.19 -4.77
N GLY A 38 5.25 8.35 -5.23
CA GLY A 38 4.10 8.36 -6.12
C GLY A 38 4.40 7.69 -7.46
N GLN A 39 5.64 7.79 -7.92
CA GLN A 39 6.05 7.14 -9.16
C GLN A 39 5.95 5.62 -9.03
N ASP A 40 6.43 5.08 -7.93
CA ASP A 40 6.33 3.66 -7.68
C ASP A 40 4.87 3.21 -7.58
N ALA A 41 4.03 4.05 -6.96
CA ALA A 41 2.61 3.76 -6.86
C ALA A 41 1.96 3.67 -8.24
N ILE A 42 2.30 4.60 -9.12
CA ILE A 42 1.76 4.61 -10.48
C ILE A 42 2.17 3.34 -11.23
N GLU A 43 3.43 2.98 -11.11
CA GLU A 43 3.93 1.78 -11.80
C GLU A 43 3.28 0.51 -11.27
N CYS A 44 3.08 0.42 -9.96
CA CYS A 44 2.37 -0.71 -9.38
C CYS A 44 0.94 -0.80 -9.90
N CYS A 45 0.26 0.34 -10.03
CA CYS A 45 -1.11 0.36 -10.52
C CYS A 45 -1.21 -0.06 -11.99
N LYS A 46 -0.14 0.11 -12.77
CA LYS A 46 -0.12 -0.34 -14.15
C LYS A 46 0.00 -1.85 -14.26
N GLU A 47 0.67 -2.47 -13.32
CA GLU A 47 0.92 -3.90 -13.34
C GLU A 47 -0.10 -4.71 -12.59
N GLU A 48 -0.69 -4.12 -11.55
CA GLU A 48 -1.62 -4.80 -10.66
C GLU A 48 -2.79 -3.89 -10.33
N SER A 49 -3.87 -4.49 -9.88
CA SER A 49 -5.02 -3.72 -9.43
C SER A 49 -5.10 -3.74 -7.90
N PHE A 50 -5.61 -2.67 -7.34
CA PHE A 50 -5.74 -2.51 -5.89
C PHE A 50 -7.16 -2.08 -5.54
N ASP A 51 -7.62 -2.50 -4.39
CA ASP A 51 -8.95 -2.12 -3.89
C ASP A 51 -8.90 -0.77 -3.18
N ILE A 52 -7.77 -0.49 -2.53
CA ILE A 52 -7.57 0.75 -1.76
C ILE A 52 -6.19 1.29 -2.06
N ILE A 53 -6.08 2.59 -2.22
CA ILE A 53 -4.79 3.26 -2.43
C ILE A 53 -4.67 4.40 -1.43
N PHE A 54 -3.63 4.35 -0.58
CA PHE A 54 -3.30 5.43 0.34
C PHE A 54 -2.11 6.20 -0.21
N LEU A 55 -2.25 7.52 -0.32
CA LEU A 55 -1.17 8.40 -0.78
C LEU A 55 -0.89 9.44 0.28
N ASP A 56 0.39 9.62 0.64
CA ASP A 56 0.80 10.67 1.56
C ASP A 56 0.82 11.99 0.81
N GLU A 57 0.13 13.00 1.35
CA GLU A 57 0.04 14.33 0.72
C GLU A 57 1.39 15.04 0.66
N ASN A 58 2.28 14.73 1.58
CA ASN A 58 3.57 15.42 1.67
C ASN A 58 4.66 14.71 0.87
N MET A 59 4.31 13.66 0.16
CA MET A 59 5.28 12.87 -0.57
C MET A 59 5.68 13.56 -1.87
N PRO A 60 6.99 13.77 -2.10
CA PRO A 60 7.44 14.36 -3.36
C PRO A 60 7.24 13.39 -4.53
N GLY A 61 7.01 13.95 -5.68
CA GLY A 61 6.82 13.18 -6.89
C GLY A 61 5.40 12.76 -7.13
#